data_c749da3702c6e5df258f290b4317835b
#
_entry.id   c749da3702c6e5df258f290b4317835b
#
_cell.length_a   1.000
_cell.length_b   1.000
_cell.length_c   1.000
_cell.angle_alpha   90.00
_cell.angle_beta   90.00
_cell.angle_gamma   90.00
#
_symmetry.space_group_name_H-M   'P 1'
#
loop_
_entity.id
_entity.type
_entity.pdbx_description
1 polymer ?
#
loop_
_entity_poly.entity_id
_entity_poly.type
_entity_poly.pdbx_seq_one_letter_code
_entity_poly.pdbx_strand_id
1 'polypeptide(L)'
;MPHMTRLPGLALIVAALSVSAIVNAEEFDGYDAMSLSQSKRVETDCSITWKNPKDGKTYCFANARNQFIFKQNAKTSVPRARKAFDEN
;
A
#
# COMPACT_ATOMS: atom_id res chain seq x y z
N MET A 1 -13.94 -43.01 22.30
CA MET A 1 -13.67 -42.39 22.00
C MET A 1 -13.36 -41.75 21.55
N PRO A 2 -13.45 -41.64 21.28
CA PRO A 2 -13.01 -40.82 20.74
C PRO A 2 -12.92 -39.97 20.36
N HIS A 3 -12.86 -39.72 20.28
CA HIS A 3 -12.58 -38.84 19.93
C HIS A 3 -12.30 -38.01 19.51
N MET A 4 -12.13 -38.06 19.45
CA MET A 4 -11.69 -37.33 19.08
C MET A 4 -11.50 -36.73 18.49
N THR A 5 -11.52 -36.86 18.26
CA THR A 5 -11.16 -36.19 17.69
C THR A 5 -10.95 -35.54 17.20
N ARG A 6 -10.94 -35.58 17.06
CA ARG A 6 -10.47 -34.91 16.56
C ARG A 6 -10.32 -34.08 16.05
N LEU A 7 -10.24 -34.12 15.77
CA LEU A 7 -9.89 -33.35 15.22
C LEU A 7 -9.65 -32.48 15.04
N PRO A 8 -9.77 -32.45 14.98
CA PRO A 8 -9.55 -31.44 14.97
C PRO A 8 -9.08 -30.65 14.34
N GLY A 9 -8.64 -30.66 14.45
CA GLY A 9 -7.92 -29.80 14.01
C GLY A 9 -8.05 -29.20 12.85
N LEU A 10 -8.19 -29.54 12.47
CA LEU A 10 -8.29 -29.01 11.49
C LEU A 10 -8.38 -27.75 11.29
N ALA A 11 -8.61 -27.48 11.87
CA ALA A 11 -8.79 -26.17 11.83
C ALA A 11 -7.64 -25.43 11.47
N LEU A 12 -6.71 -25.66 11.97
CA LEU A 12 -5.60 -24.98 11.71
C LEU A 12 -5.34 -24.51 10.45
N ILE A 13 -5.48 -25.15 9.65
CA ILE A 13 -5.22 -24.81 8.44
C ILE A 13 -5.54 -23.54 8.06
N VAL A 14 -6.57 -23.28 8.18
CA VAL A 14 -6.96 -22.10 7.81
C VAL A 14 -6.15 -21.02 8.01
N ALA A 15 -5.80 -20.91 8.97
CA ALA A 15 -5.03 -19.81 9.24
C ALA A 15 -4.11 -19.43 8.21
N ALA A 16 -3.46 -20.25 7.84
CA ALA A 16 -2.48 -19.93 6.94
C ALA A 16 -2.79 -19.03 5.86
N LEU A 17 -3.70 -19.22 5.28
CA LEU A 17 -3.92 -18.50 4.20
C LEU A 17 -3.96 -17.13 4.28
N SER A 18 -4.49 -16.73 5.11
CA SER A 18 -4.70 -15.38 5.10
C SER A 18 -3.56 -14.52 4.98
N VAL A 19 -2.60 -14.85 5.43
CA VAL A 19 -1.45 -14.12 5.33
C VAL A 19 -1.09 -13.47 4.17
N SER A 20 -1.04 -14.12 3.21
CA SER A 20 -0.48 -13.55 2.07
C SER A 20 -0.97 -12.26 1.58
N ALA A 21 -2.04 -11.96 1.83
CA ALA A 21 -2.57 -10.80 1.23
C ALA A 21 -1.96 -9.51 1.50
N ILE A 22 -1.40 -9.32 2.48
CA ILE A 22 -0.86 -8.12 2.78
C ILE A 22 0.27 -7.55 2.16
N VAL A 23 1.04 -8.26 1.67
CA VAL A 23 2.19 -7.78 1.08
C VAL A 23 2.12 -6.68 0.14
N ASN A 24 1.15 -6.54 -0.61
CA ASN A 24 1.14 -5.53 -1.63
C ASN A 24 0.35 -4.28 -1.34
N ALA A 25 0.24 -3.95 -0.11
CA ALA A 25 -0.52 -2.77 0.23
C ALA A 25 0.15 -1.53 -0.33
N GLU A 26 -0.59 -0.67 -0.95
CA GLU A 26 -0.09 0.59 -1.46
C GLU A 26 -0.06 1.64 -0.37
N GLU A 27 0.88 2.55 -0.46
CA GLU A 27 0.98 3.61 0.51
C GLU A 27 -0.18 4.59 0.36
N PHE A 28 -0.49 5.25 1.42
CA PHE A 28 -1.51 6.31 1.45
C PHE A 28 -2.90 5.83 1.00
N ASP A 29 -3.21 4.58 1.26
CA ASP A 29 -4.53 4.01 0.94
C ASP A 29 -4.92 4.19 -0.53
N GLY A 30 -3.93 4.23 -1.41
CA GLY A 30 -4.22 4.33 -2.84
C GLY A 30 -4.46 5.75 -3.35
N TYR A 31 -4.25 6.77 -2.52
CA TYR A 31 -4.37 8.13 -3.00
C TYR A 31 -3.15 8.47 -3.87
N ASP A 32 -3.35 9.38 -4.80
CA ASP A 32 -2.27 9.84 -5.67
C ASP A 32 -1.17 10.48 -4.83
N ALA A 33 0.00 9.88 -4.80
CA ALA A 33 1.08 10.38 -3.96
C ALA A 33 1.54 11.77 -4.37
N MET A 34 1.49 12.10 -5.66
CA MET A 34 1.88 13.41 -6.11
C MET A 34 0.92 14.47 -5.59
N SER A 35 -0.37 14.19 -5.66
CA SER A 35 -1.38 15.14 -5.15
C SER A 35 -1.22 15.34 -3.66
N LEU A 36 -0.96 14.26 -2.92
CA LEU A 36 -0.75 14.39 -1.48
C LEU A 36 0.46 15.26 -1.18
N SER A 37 1.52 15.18 -1.98
CA SER A 37 2.68 16.03 -1.76
C SER A 37 2.33 17.50 -1.93
N GLN A 38 1.19 17.78 -2.55
CA GLN A 38 0.69 19.14 -2.73
C GLN A 38 -0.51 19.40 -1.83
N SER A 39 -0.69 18.57 -0.82
CA SER A 39 -1.76 18.69 0.17
C SER A 39 -3.17 18.51 -0.41
N LYS A 40 -3.29 17.68 -1.44
CA LYS A 40 -4.58 17.36 -2.03
C LYS A 40 -4.82 15.87 -1.97
N ARG A 41 -6.06 15.45 -1.81
CA ARG A 41 -6.40 14.04 -1.80
C ARG A 41 -7.15 13.70 -3.07
N VAL A 42 -6.54 12.87 -3.89
CA VAL A 42 -7.12 12.39 -5.13
C VAL A 42 -7.04 10.88 -5.10
N GLU A 43 -8.18 10.21 -5.16
CA GLU A 43 -8.22 8.76 -5.15
C GLU A 43 -7.78 8.21 -6.50
N THR A 44 -7.16 7.05 -6.49
CA THR A 44 -6.76 6.40 -7.74
C THR A 44 -7.17 4.94 -7.67
N ASP A 45 -7.13 4.27 -8.81
CA ASP A 45 -7.39 2.84 -8.86
C ASP A 45 -6.07 2.07 -8.79
N CYS A 46 -4.97 2.76 -8.56
CA CYS A 46 -3.65 2.18 -8.46
C CYS A 46 -3.23 1.37 -9.69
N SER A 47 -3.70 1.77 -10.85
CA SER A 47 -3.23 1.13 -12.06
C SER A 47 -1.86 1.67 -12.48
N ILE A 48 -1.48 2.83 -11.95
CA ILE A 48 -0.16 3.40 -12.19
C ILE A 48 0.54 3.49 -10.86
N THR A 49 1.62 2.74 -10.71
CA THR A 49 2.34 2.66 -9.44
C THR A 49 3.83 2.80 -9.64
N TRP A 50 4.51 3.04 -8.56
CA TRP A 50 5.97 3.04 -8.56
C TRP A 50 6.44 2.50 -7.21
N LYS A 51 7.31 1.51 -7.25
CA LYS A 51 7.90 0.99 -6.04
C LYS A 51 9.23 1.69 -5.84
N ASN A 52 9.31 2.48 -4.79
CA ASN A 52 10.50 3.25 -4.51
C ASN A 52 11.59 2.32 -3.98
N PRO A 53 12.72 2.19 -4.67
CA PRO A 53 13.77 1.28 -4.25
C PRO A 53 14.43 1.68 -2.93
N LYS A 54 14.27 2.92 -2.51
CA LYS A 54 14.89 3.36 -1.28
C LYS A 54 14.09 2.99 -0.04
N ASP A 55 12.79 2.94 -0.13
CA ASP A 55 11.99 2.57 1.03
C ASP A 55 11.20 1.27 0.81
N GLY A 56 11.22 0.73 -0.39
CA GLY A 56 10.53 -0.52 -0.69
C GLY A 56 9.02 -0.40 -0.77
N LYS A 57 8.49 0.80 -0.72
CA LYS A 57 7.05 1.01 -0.69
C LYS A 57 6.50 1.33 -2.06
N THR A 58 5.25 0.96 -2.28
CA THR A 58 4.59 1.17 -3.56
C THR A 58 3.62 2.33 -3.46
N TYR A 59 3.77 3.29 -4.35
CA TYR A 59 2.95 4.50 -4.38
C TYR A 59 2.05 4.49 -5.60
N CYS A 60 0.84 5.01 -5.47
CA CYS A 60 -0.13 5.06 -6.56
C CYS A 60 -0.22 6.47 -7.14
N PHE A 61 -0.59 6.55 -8.40
CA PHE A 61 -0.68 7.84 -9.10
C PHE A 61 -1.91 7.88 -9.99
N ALA A 62 -2.49 9.05 -10.13
CA ALA A 62 -3.65 9.23 -10.95
C ALA A 62 -3.31 9.18 -12.45
N ASN A 63 -2.08 9.52 -12.79
CA ASN A 63 -1.65 9.50 -14.18
C ASN A 63 -0.12 9.40 -14.26
N ALA A 64 0.36 9.13 -15.47
CA ALA A 64 1.79 8.92 -15.68
C ALA A 64 2.63 10.16 -15.42
N ARG A 65 2.07 11.33 -15.66
CA ARG A 65 2.80 12.56 -15.44
C ARG A 65 3.10 12.75 -13.95
N ASN A 66 2.09 12.50 -13.12
CA ASN A 66 2.27 12.63 -11.68
C ASN A 66 3.31 11.64 -11.16
N GLN A 67 3.30 10.44 -11.70
CA GLN A 67 4.29 9.44 -11.34
C GLN A 67 5.69 9.94 -11.68
N PHE A 68 5.85 10.46 -12.88
CA PHE A 68 7.16 10.91 -13.35
C PHE A 68 7.70 12.03 -12.46
N ILE A 69 6.89 13.03 -12.20
CA ILE A 69 7.32 14.17 -11.39
C ILE A 69 7.65 13.75 -9.96
N PHE A 70 6.82 12.89 -9.40
CA PHE A 70 7.05 12.42 -8.04
C PHE A 70 8.38 11.67 -7.95
N LYS A 71 8.64 10.81 -8.91
CA LYS A 71 9.88 10.03 -8.89
C LYS A 71 11.11 10.91 -8.96
N GLN A 72 11.06 11.96 -9.72
CA GLN A 72 12.21 12.84 -9.86
C GLN A 72 12.52 13.59 -8.58
N ASN A 73 11.53 13.79 -7.74
CA ASN A 73 11.70 14.54 -6.52
C ASN A 73 11.34 13.73 -5.28
N ALA A 74 11.49 12.42 -5.35
CA ALA A 74 10.99 11.54 -4.29
C ALA A 74 11.56 11.88 -2.92
N LYS A 75 12.80 12.30 -2.85
CA LYS A 75 13.42 12.61 -1.57
C LYS A 75 12.64 13.68 -0.81
N THR A 76 12.03 14.61 -1.52
CA THR A 76 11.26 15.67 -0.92
C THR A 76 9.77 15.34 -0.94
N SER A 77 9.31 14.75 -2.03
CA SER A 77 7.89 14.50 -2.20
C SER A 77 7.34 13.41 -1.28
N VAL A 78 8.13 12.39 -1.00
CA VAL A 78 7.67 11.31 -0.13
C VAL A 78 7.34 11.84 1.28
N PRO A 79 8.24 12.57 1.96
CA PRO A 79 7.90 13.07 3.28
C PRO A 79 6.77 14.09 3.26
N ARG A 80 6.63 14.87 2.18
CA ARG A 80 5.52 15.80 2.09
C ARG A 80 4.20 15.08 1.96
N ALA A 81 4.17 14.04 1.14
CA ALA A 81 2.95 13.27 0.96
C ALA A 81 2.56 12.58 2.27
N ARG A 82 3.54 12.07 3.00
CA ARG A 82 3.28 11.40 4.25
C ARG A 82 2.71 12.37 5.27
N LYS A 83 3.27 13.55 5.35
CA LYS A 83 2.79 14.55 6.28
C LYS A 83 1.34 14.92 5.95
N ALA A 84 1.05 15.15 4.69
CA ALA A 84 -0.29 15.51 4.29
C ALA A 84 -1.29 14.39 4.57
N PHE A 85 -0.88 13.15 4.34
CA PHE A 85 -1.74 12.02 4.57
C PHE A 85 -2.03 11.87 6.08
N ASP A 86 -1.01 12.02 6.89
CA ASP A 86 -1.15 11.84 8.34
C ASP A 86 -1.93 12.97 9.01
N GLU A 87 -1.96 14.14 8.41
CA GLU A 87 -2.66 15.27 9.00
C GLU A 87 -4.17 15.21 8.79
N ASN A 88 -4.66 14.31 8.04
CA ASN A 88 -6.08 14.14 7.86
C ASN A 88 -6.56 12.83 8.41
#